data_e533676ee64a26a45f068aaa6f9621ba
#
_entry.id   e533676ee64a26a45f068aaa6f9621ba
#
_cell.length_a   1.000
_cell.length_b   1.000
_cell.length_c   1.000
_cell.angle_alpha   90.00
_cell.angle_beta   90.00
_cell.angle_gamma   90.00
#
_symmetry.space_group_name_H-M   'P 1'
#
loop_
_entity.id
_entity.type
_entity.pdbx_description
1 polymer ?
#
loop_
_entity_poly.entity_id
_entity_poly.type
_entity_poly.pdbx_seq_one_letter_code
_entity_poly.pdbx_strand_id
1 'polypeptide(L)'
;VKVISDLALTTTPDDLSKRVTAEQIPKTVLVQLSVTDSSPKRAADIANAYAAGFTQYVSRLETPIGSNQPISTVEVIQKAEQPESPSSPNTLIVVSSGLIVGLILGFLAKWAIGCLDRRVRSVEQAAESVGAPVLGVLPPDPARRGQRLSL
;
A
#
# COMPACT_ATOMS: atom_id res chain seq x y z
N VAL A 1 -15.00 -6.74 -25.26
CA VAL A 1 -14.39 -6.52 -26.58
C VAL A 1 -14.82 -5.17 -27.17
N LYS A 2 -16.12 -4.81 -27.11
CA LYS A 2 -16.63 -3.55 -27.68
C LYS A 2 -16.00 -2.30 -27.07
N VAL A 3 -15.80 -2.25 -25.74
CA VAL A 3 -15.18 -1.10 -25.04
C VAL A 3 -13.74 -0.85 -25.49
N ILE A 4 -12.99 -1.92 -25.79
CA ILE A 4 -11.60 -1.81 -26.28
C ILE A 4 -11.54 -1.16 -27.66
N SER A 5 -12.47 -1.54 -28.54
CA SER A 5 -12.54 -0.94 -29.88
C SER A 5 -13.04 0.51 -29.84
N ASP A 6 -14.02 0.80 -29.01
CA ASP A 6 -14.65 2.13 -28.93
C ASP A 6 -13.68 3.19 -28.35
N LEU A 7 -12.81 2.78 -27.41
CA LEU A 7 -11.81 3.64 -26.78
C LEU A 7 -10.40 3.48 -27.37
N ALA A 8 -10.24 2.69 -28.46
CA ALA A 8 -8.95 2.39 -29.09
C ALA A 8 -7.85 2.00 -28.09
N LEU A 9 -8.21 1.17 -27.10
CA LEU A 9 -7.28 0.75 -26.06
C LEU A 9 -6.30 -0.30 -26.61
N THR A 10 -5.03 -0.15 -26.29
CA THR A 10 -3.96 -1.13 -26.63
C THR A 10 -3.86 -2.25 -25.58
N THR A 11 -4.95 -2.54 -24.87
CA THR A 11 -5.02 -3.49 -23.76
C THR A 11 -5.76 -4.75 -24.19
N THR A 12 -5.36 -5.90 -23.67
CA THR A 12 -6.06 -7.16 -23.94
C THR A 12 -7.37 -7.23 -23.12
N PRO A 13 -8.40 -7.97 -23.58
CA PRO A 13 -9.63 -8.16 -22.84
C PRO A 13 -9.41 -8.72 -21.43
N ASP A 14 -8.44 -9.62 -21.26
CA ASP A 14 -8.11 -10.24 -19.97
C ASP A 14 -7.49 -9.23 -18.99
N ASP A 15 -6.62 -8.35 -19.48
CA ASP A 15 -6.03 -7.31 -18.63
C ASP A 15 -7.06 -6.26 -18.24
N LEU A 16 -7.98 -5.94 -19.14
CA LEU A 16 -9.05 -5.02 -18.85
C LEU A 16 -10.01 -5.59 -17.81
N SER A 17 -10.33 -6.89 -17.89
CA SER A 17 -11.21 -7.55 -16.92
C SER A 17 -10.66 -7.53 -15.49
N LYS A 18 -9.34 -7.60 -15.31
CA LYS A 18 -8.67 -7.51 -14.01
C LYS A 18 -8.70 -6.11 -13.39
N ARG A 19 -8.91 -5.09 -14.21
CA ARG A 19 -8.97 -3.67 -13.78
C ARG A 19 -10.36 -3.19 -13.49
N VAL A 20 -11.38 -3.97 -13.85
CA VAL A 20 -12.79 -3.63 -13.69
C VAL A 20 -13.39 -4.55 -12.64
N THR A 21 -13.97 -3.98 -11.59
CA THR A 21 -14.66 -4.71 -10.54
C THR A 21 -16.10 -4.22 -10.48
N ALA A 22 -17.05 -5.14 -10.43
CA ALA A 22 -18.47 -4.85 -10.26
C ALA A 22 -18.95 -5.47 -8.95
N GLU A 23 -19.50 -4.65 -8.06
CA GLU A 23 -20.00 -5.08 -6.76
C GLU A 23 -21.44 -4.62 -6.56
N GLN A 24 -22.30 -5.50 -6.05
CA GLN A 24 -23.64 -5.12 -5.66
C GLN A 24 -23.60 -4.46 -4.28
N ILE A 25 -24.22 -3.28 -4.14
CA ILE A 25 -24.37 -2.63 -2.84
C ILE A 25 -25.37 -3.44 -2.00
N PRO A 26 -24.98 -3.94 -0.82
CA PRO A 26 -25.83 -4.79 0.01
C PRO A 26 -27.19 -4.15 0.31
N LYS A 27 -28.26 -4.94 0.22
CA LYS A 27 -29.65 -4.53 0.45
C LYS A 27 -30.18 -3.49 -0.54
N THR A 28 -29.57 -3.36 -1.71
CA THR A 28 -30.05 -2.50 -2.79
C THR A 28 -30.03 -3.23 -4.12
N VAL A 29 -30.63 -2.63 -5.15
CA VAL A 29 -30.55 -3.08 -6.55
C VAL A 29 -29.42 -2.38 -7.32
N LEU A 30 -28.56 -1.64 -6.61
CA LEU A 30 -27.50 -0.87 -7.21
C LEU A 30 -26.25 -1.73 -7.41
N VAL A 31 -25.60 -1.56 -8.56
CA VAL A 31 -24.31 -2.15 -8.87
C VAL A 31 -23.29 -1.02 -9.00
N GLN A 32 -22.24 -1.09 -8.19
CA GLN A 32 -21.11 -0.18 -8.26
C GLN A 32 -20.05 -0.77 -9.18
N LEU A 33 -19.64 0.00 -10.18
CA LEU A 33 -18.58 -0.34 -11.09
C LEU A 33 -17.33 0.45 -10.73
N SER A 34 -16.24 -0.24 -10.43
CA SER A 34 -14.94 0.36 -10.10
C SER A 34 -13.90 0.01 -11.15
N VAL A 35 -13.17 0.99 -11.64
CA VAL A 35 -12.09 0.81 -12.62
C VAL A 35 -10.79 1.37 -12.09
N THR A 36 -9.72 0.59 -12.18
CA THR A 36 -8.37 0.98 -11.78
C THR A 36 -7.49 1.16 -13.00
N ASP A 37 -6.97 2.36 -13.20
CA ASP A 37 -6.02 2.67 -14.27
C ASP A 37 -4.95 3.67 -13.79
N SER A 38 -3.82 3.71 -14.47
CA SER A 38 -2.74 4.66 -14.20
C SER A 38 -3.10 6.12 -14.56
N SER A 39 -4.09 6.31 -15.45
CA SER A 39 -4.60 7.62 -15.84
C SER A 39 -6.01 7.84 -15.31
N PRO A 40 -6.25 8.89 -14.48
CA PRO A 40 -7.56 9.20 -13.93
C PRO A 40 -8.64 9.39 -14.99
N LYS A 41 -8.29 10.11 -16.05
CA LYS A 41 -9.20 10.33 -17.20
C LYS A 41 -9.57 9.01 -17.86
N ARG A 42 -8.58 8.16 -18.14
CA ARG A 42 -8.81 6.88 -18.80
C ARG A 42 -9.64 5.91 -17.94
N ALA A 43 -9.44 5.92 -16.61
CA ALA A 43 -10.26 5.16 -15.69
C ALA A 43 -11.75 5.56 -15.78
N ALA A 44 -12.05 6.87 -15.77
CA ALA A 44 -13.40 7.38 -15.91
C ALA A 44 -14.03 7.06 -17.28
N ASP A 45 -13.26 7.21 -18.36
CA ASP A 45 -13.73 6.90 -19.72
C ASP A 45 -14.06 5.40 -19.86
N ILE A 46 -13.23 4.51 -19.33
CA ILE A 46 -13.46 3.06 -19.32
C ILE A 46 -14.71 2.74 -18.50
N ALA A 47 -14.85 3.29 -17.29
CA ALA A 47 -16.01 3.04 -16.44
C ALA A 47 -17.33 3.44 -17.10
N ASN A 48 -17.36 4.63 -17.71
CA ASN A 48 -18.53 5.14 -18.41
C ASN A 48 -18.87 4.28 -19.67
N ALA A 49 -17.86 3.85 -20.42
CA ALA A 49 -18.06 2.97 -21.59
C ALA A 49 -18.58 1.59 -21.17
N TYR A 50 -18.07 1.04 -20.05
CA TYR A 50 -18.60 -0.21 -19.50
C TYR A 50 -20.04 -0.08 -19.05
N ALA A 51 -20.38 0.98 -18.32
CA ALA A 51 -21.75 1.24 -17.88
C ALA A 51 -22.72 1.35 -19.06
N ALA A 52 -22.36 2.10 -20.09
CA ALA A 52 -23.15 2.22 -21.31
C ALA A 52 -23.31 0.88 -22.05
N GLY A 53 -22.22 0.13 -22.19
CA GLY A 53 -22.23 -1.20 -22.79
C GLY A 53 -23.09 -2.20 -22.01
N PHE A 54 -23.04 -2.15 -20.70
CA PHE A 54 -23.83 -2.98 -19.81
C PHE A 54 -25.34 -2.68 -19.95
N THR A 55 -25.71 -1.39 -19.94
CA THR A 55 -27.11 -0.97 -20.17
C THR A 55 -27.65 -1.49 -21.49
N GLN A 56 -26.88 -1.37 -22.57
CA GLN A 56 -27.27 -1.90 -23.88
C GLN A 56 -27.40 -3.43 -23.89
N TYR A 57 -26.50 -4.12 -23.21
CA TYR A 57 -26.51 -5.58 -23.14
C TYR A 57 -27.73 -6.08 -22.40
N VAL A 58 -28.05 -5.51 -21.24
CA VAL A 58 -29.26 -5.88 -20.46
C VAL A 58 -30.51 -5.57 -21.23
N SER A 59 -30.64 -4.40 -21.85
CA SER A 59 -31.80 -4.06 -22.66
C SER A 59 -32.07 -5.07 -23.77
N ARG A 60 -31.02 -5.60 -24.40
CA ARG A 60 -31.16 -6.64 -25.45
C ARG A 60 -31.60 -7.98 -24.88
N LEU A 61 -31.12 -8.36 -23.69
CA LEU A 61 -31.49 -9.62 -23.04
C LEU A 61 -32.94 -9.60 -22.54
N GLU A 62 -33.35 -8.45 -22.02
CA GLU A 62 -34.69 -8.27 -21.43
C GLU A 62 -35.77 -7.87 -22.44
N THR A 63 -35.43 -7.76 -23.72
CA THR A 63 -36.40 -7.50 -24.79
C THR A 63 -36.90 -8.83 -25.34
N PRO A 64 -38.19 -9.20 -25.12
CA PRO A 64 -38.75 -10.44 -25.63
C PRO A 64 -38.82 -10.45 -27.16
N ILE A 65 -38.74 -11.65 -27.73
CA ILE A 65 -38.90 -11.84 -29.18
C ILE A 65 -40.29 -11.35 -29.59
N GLY A 66 -40.35 -10.36 -30.48
CA GLY A 66 -41.61 -9.74 -30.96
C GLY A 66 -42.06 -8.50 -30.20
N SER A 67 -41.26 -8.04 -29.18
CA SER A 67 -41.49 -6.77 -28.49
C SER A 67 -40.37 -5.78 -28.82
N ASN A 68 -40.72 -4.49 -28.89
CA ASN A 68 -39.75 -3.41 -29.05
C ASN A 68 -39.39 -2.72 -27.72
N GLN A 69 -39.87 -3.24 -26.59
CA GLN A 69 -39.61 -2.66 -25.28
C GLN A 69 -39.02 -3.70 -24.33
N PRO A 70 -37.95 -3.38 -23.60
CA PRO A 70 -37.40 -4.26 -22.58
C PRO A 70 -38.33 -4.33 -21.37
N ILE A 71 -38.37 -5.49 -20.70
CA ILE A 71 -39.13 -5.70 -19.47
C ILE A 71 -38.45 -4.98 -18.28
N SER A 72 -37.13 -4.95 -18.30
CA SER A 72 -36.32 -4.29 -17.27
C SER A 72 -35.33 -3.33 -17.92
N THR A 73 -35.11 -2.18 -17.27
CA THR A 73 -34.17 -1.17 -17.73
C THR A 73 -33.10 -0.93 -16.66
N VAL A 74 -31.85 -0.94 -17.06
CA VAL A 74 -30.74 -0.51 -16.22
C VAL A 74 -30.42 0.94 -16.58
N GLU A 75 -30.37 1.81 -15.59
CA GLU A 75 -30.03 3.22 -15.77
C GLU A 75 -28.73 3.56 -15.03
N VAL A 76 -27.91 4.38 -15.66
CA VAL A 76 -26.68 4.90 -15.03
C VAL A 76 -27.06 6.07 -14.13
N ILE A 77 -27.11 5.83 -12.82
CA ILE A 77 -27.50 6.83 -11.82
C ILE A 77 -26.40 7.89 -11.66
N GLN A 78 -25.13 7.44 -11.65
CA GLN A 78 -23.99 8.32 -11.49
C GLN A 78 -22.89 7.95 -12.50
N LYS A 79 -22.46 8.94 -13.26
CA LYS A 79 -21.33 8.78 -14.17
C LYS A 79 -20.01 8.79 -13.38
N ALA A 80 -19.03 8.04 -13.88
CA ALA A 80 -17.68 8.07 -13.31
C ALA A 80 -17.03 9.42 -13.62
N GLU A 81 -16.53 10.07 -12.59
CA GLU A 81 -15.76 11.30 -12.66
C GLU A 81 -14.26 10.99 -12.48
N GLN A 82 -13.42 11.92 -12.91
CA GLN A 82 -11.98 11.78 -12.73
C GLN A 82 -11.64 11.91 -11.24
N PRO A 83 -10.96 10.93 -10.62
CA PRO A 83 -10.53 11.06 -9.24
C PRO A 83 -9.49 12.17 -9.11
N GLU A 84 -9.67 13.05 -8.12
CA GLU A 84 -8.74 14.14 -7.83
C GLU A 84 -7.45 13.67 -7.16
N SER A 85 -7.47 12.47 -6.55
CA SER A 85 -6.32 11.90 -5.85
C SER A 85 -6.14 10.42 -6.19
N PRO A 86 -4.89 9.91 -6.19
CA PRO A 86 -4.61 8.50 -6.38
C PRO A 86 -5.22 7.66 -5.24
N SER A 87 -5.89 6.56 -5.58
CA SER A 87 -6.41 5.60 -4.60
C SER A 87 -5.35 4.64 -4.07
N SER A 88 -4.20 4.51 -4.77
CA SER A 88 -3.09 3.63 -4.41
C SER A 88 -1.76 4.18 -4.94
N PRO A 89 -0.64 4.02 -4.21
CA PRO A 89 -0.54 3.42 -2.88
C PRO A 89 -1.06 4.36 -1.77
N ASN A 90 -1.64 3.77 -0.72
CA ASN A 90 -2.01 4.56 0.46
C ASN A 90 -0.72 4.95 1.21
N THR A 91 -0.32 6.22 1.09
CA THR A 91 0.93 6.74 1.66
C THR A 91 1.04 6.51 3.17
N LEU A 92 -0.09 6.55 3.87
CA LEU A 92 -0.13 6.34 5.31
C LEU A 92 0.23 4.90 5.68
N ILE A 93 -0.25 3.91 4.90
CA ILE A 93 0.11 2.49 5.10
C ILE A 93 1.58 2.25 4.79
N VAL A 94 2.09 2.85 3.71
CA VAL A 94 3.50 2.69 3.31
C VAL A 94 4.43 3.28 4.37
N VAL A 95 4.15 4.50 4.84
CA VAL A 95 4.97 5.16 5.87
C VAL A 95 4.90 4.41 7.20
N SER A 96 3.72 3.98 7.64
CA SER A 96 3.59 3.26 8.92
C SER A 96 4.27 1.89 8.88
N SER A 97 4.15 1.16 7.77
CA SER A 97 4.85 -0.13 7.63
C SER A 97 6.37 0.04 7.60
N GLY A 98 6.88 1.06 6.91
CA GLY A 98 8.30 1.41 6.91
C GLY A 98 8.83 1.77 8.30
N LEU A 99 8.05 2.53 9.08
CA LEU A 99 8.39 2.88 10.46
C LEU A 99 8.47 1.64 11.37
N ILE A 100 7.50 0.74 11.28
CA ILE A 100 7.49 -0.49 12.08
C ILE A 100 8.70 -1.37 11.74
N VAL A 101 8.96 -1.60 10.46
CA VAL A 101 10.12 -2.37 10.02
C VAL A 101 11.43 -1.73 10.49
N GLY A 102 11.56 -0.40 10.37
CA GLY A 102 12.72 0.34 10.83
C GLY A 102 12.97 0.21 12.33
N LEU A 103 11.91 0.28 13.15
CA LEU A 103 12.01 0.09 14.60
C LEU A 103 12.45 -1.33 14.96
N ILE A 104 11.90 -2.35 14.32
CA ILE A 104 12.28 -3.75 14.57
C ILE A 104 13.77 -3.96 14.23
N LEU A 105 14.21 -3.50 13.06
CA LEU A 105 15.61 -3.62 12.63
C LEU A 105 16.56 -2.84 13.55
N GLY A 106 16.18 -1.63 13.97
CA GLY A 106 16.94 -0.83 14.91
C GLY A 106 17.10 -1.51 16.27
N PHE A 107 16.02 -2.10 16.77
CA PHE A 107 16.04 -2.85 18.04
C PHE A 107 16.93 -4.10 17.95
N LEU A 108 16.80 -4.88 16.85
CA LEU A 108 17.63 -6.06 16.60
C LEU A 108 19.12 -5.69 16.48
N ALA A 109 19.42 -4.61 15.77
CA ALA A 109 20.81 -4.13 15.64
C ALA A 109 21.40 -3.72 16.99
N LYS A 110 20.65 -2.97 17.81
CA LYS A 110 21.08 -2.59 19.16
C LYS A 110 21.29 -3.82 20.03
N TRP A 111 20.36 -4.80 19.96
CA TRP A 111 20.48 -6.05 20.74
C TRP A 111 21.71 -6.86 20.31
N ALA A 112 21.96 -7.00 19.00
CA ALA A 112 23.11 -7.70 18.47
C ALA A 112 24.44 -7.05 18.90
N ILE A 113 24.53 -5.71 18.84
CA ILE A 113 25.71 -4.96 19.30
C ILE A 113 25.91 -5.18 20.82
N GLY A 114 24.81 -5.15 21.59
CA GLY A 114 24.88 -5.40 23.03
C GLY A 114 25.36 -6.81 23.39
N CYS A 115 24.97 -7.82 22.61
CA CYS A 115 25.44 -9.20 22.78
C CYS A 115 26.93 -9.39 22.37
N LEU A 116 27.40 -8.64 21.37
CA LEU A 116 28.78 -8.70 20.90
C LEU A 116 29.74 -7.82 21.73
N ASP A 117 29.23 -6.82 22.44
CA ASP A 117 30.03 -5.92 23.26
C ASP A 117 30.39 -6.58 24.61
N ARG A 118 31.48 -7.33 24.59
CA ARG A 118 32.08 -7.97 25.79
C ARG A 118 32.94 -7.01 26.61
N ARG A 119 32.78 -5.70 26.45
CA ARG A 119 33.55 -4.74 27.25
C ARG A 119 33.09 -4.79 28.70
N VAL A 120 34.04 -5.04 29.59
CA VAL A 120 33.86 -4.91 31.03
C VAL A 120 33.54 -3.46 31.36
N ARG A 121 32.32 -3.16 31.80
CA ARG A 121 31.85 -1.77 32.05
C ARG A 121 31.78 -1.41 33.52
N SER A 122 31.97 -2.37 34.42
CA SER A 122 31.97 -2.13 35.85
C SER A 122 33.13 -2.81 36.55
N VAL A 123 33.53 -2.26 37.68
CA VAL A 123 34.62 -2.78 38.54
C VAL A 123 34.23 -4.17 39.07
N GLU A 124 32.94 -4.39 39.33
CA GLU A 124 32.41 -5.67 39.80
C GLU A 124 32.56 -6.76 38.75
N GLN A 125 32.28 -6.49 37.48
CA GLN A 125 32.46 -7.42 36.35
C GLN A 125 33.93 -7.74 36.11
N ALA A 126 34.84 -6.77 36.35
CA ALA A 126 36.29 -7.00 36.27
C ALA A 126 36.78 -7.95 37.38
N ALA A 127 36.29 -7.79 38.58
CA ALA A 127 36.63 -8.64 39.70
C ALA A 127 36.16 -10.10 39.50
N GLU A 128 34.94 -10.27 38.97
CA GLU A 128 34.35 -11.58 38.74
C GLU A 128 35.02 -12.34 37.56
N SER A 129 35.52 -11.59 36.57
CA SER A 129 36.18 -12.18 35.39
C SER A 129 37.61 -12.67 35.69
N VAL A 130 38.30 -12.04 36.66
CA VAL A 130 39.70 -12.32 36.97
C VAL A 130 39.84 -13.17 38.24
N GLY A 131 38.76 -13.31 39.04
CA GLY A 131 38.76 -14.09 40.28
C GLY A 131 39.71 -13.51 41.37
N ALA A 132 40.07 -12.22 41.27
CA ALA A 132 40.95 -11.57 42.21
C ALA A 132 40.28 -10.33 42.85
N PRO A 133 40.55 -10.02 44.14
CA PRO A 133 39.95 -8.86 44.78
C PRO A 133 40.48 -7.56 44.16
N VAL A 134 39.60 -6.59 43.92
CA VAL A 134 39.99 -5.27 43.40
C VAL A 134 40.77 -4.51 44.49
N LEU A 135 42.04 -4.28 44.22
CA LEU A 135 42.94 -3.59 45.17
C LEU A 135 42.79 -2.07 45.15
N GLY A 136 42.16 -1.50 44.13
CA GLY A 136 41.90 -0.07 44.05
C GLY A 136 41.39 0.37 42.69
N VAL A 137 40.70 1.49 42.63
CA VAL A 137 40.26 2.15 41.40
C VAL A 137 41.04 3.45 41.24
N LEU A 138 41.81 3.57 40.19
CA LEU A 138 42.48 4.82 39.87
C LEU A 138 41.48 5.84 39.33
N PRO A 139 41.38 7.04 39.89
CA PRO A 139 40.51 8.07 39.34
C PRO A 139 41.03 8.51 37.96
N PRO A 140 40.18 8.91 37.04
CA PRO A 140 40.58 9.38 35.72
C PRO A 140 41.45 10.67 35.89
N ASP A 141 42.63 10.65 35.24
CA ASP A 141 43.53 11.79 35.24
C ASP A 141 42.89 12.99 34.52
N PRO A 142 42.66 14.13 35.18
CA PRO A 142 42.06 15.30 34.56
C PRO A 142 42.96 15.95 33.49
N ALA A 143 44.27 15.70 33.51
CA ALA A 143 45.22 16.27 32.54
C ALA A 143 45.10 15.68 31.13
N ARG A 144 44.50 14.50 30.95
CA ARG A 144 44.28 13.89 29.61
C ARG A 144 43.04 14.35 28.87
N ARG A 145 42.19 15.21 29.46
CA ARG A 145 40.96 15.73 28.78
C ARG A 145 41.26 16.75 27.67
N GLY A 146 42.51 17.24 27.54
CA GLY A 146 42.88 18.30 26.58
C GLY A 146 43.55 17.86 25.29
N GLN A 147 43.99 16.62 25.15
CA GLN A 147 44.63 16.15 23.91
C GLN A 147 43.64 15.45 22.98
N ARG A 148 42.73 16.23 22.38
CA ARG A 148 42.20 15.85 21.09
C ARG A 148 43.30 16.07 20.07
N LEU A 149 43.86 14.98 19.56
CA LEU A 149 44.73 15.00 18.39
C LEU A 149 43.99 15.69 17.24
N SER A 150 44.41 16.89 16.88
CA SER A 150 44.15 17.49 15.58
C SER A 150 44.98 16.74 14.55
N LEU A 151 44.34 15.96 13.73
CA LEU A 151 44.76 15.50 12.42
C LEU A 151 43.82 16.05 11.37
#